data_b89c0f7d99aeb1480767be22adfcfedc
#
_entry.id   b89c0f7d99aeb1480767be22adfcfedc
#
_cell.length_a   1.000
_cell.length_b   1.000
_cell.length_c   1.000
_cell.angle_alpha   90.00
_cell.angle_beta   90.00
_cell.angle_gamma   90.00
#
_symmetry.space_group_name_H-M   'P 1'
#
loop_
_entity.id
_entity.type
_entity.pdbx_description
1 polymer ?
#
loop_
_entity_poly.entity_id
_entity_poly.type
_entity_poly.pdbx_seq_one_letter_code
_entity_poly.pdbx_strand_id
1 'polypeptide(L)'
;HRRLARMERAHGYRGSRLPMDSPLATGLLEVCRVASGQEVVALPTFGGSIPLYLFEDILGSPVALLPIANHDNNQHAPDENIRIANLWYGIDLWATLLTTDLSAIRAGD
;
A
#
# COMPACT_ATOMS: atom_id res chain seq x y z
N HIS A 1 -2.33 -30.97 32.82
CA HIS A 1 -2.94 -29.94 32.00
C HIS A 1 -2.77 -30.30 30.51
N ARG A 2 -3.88 -30.51 29.82
CA ARG A 2 -3.85 -30.66 28.35
C ARG A 2 -3.40 -29.34 27.76
N ARG A 3 -2.34 -29.35 26.94
CA ARG A 3 -1.96 -28.19 26.13
C ARG A 3 -3.05 -27.99 25.07
N LEU A 4 -3.75 -26.86 25.13
CA LEU A 4 -4.84 -26.53 24.20
C LEU A 4 -4.32 -25.98 22.86
N ALA A 5 -3.07 -25.52 22.83
CA ALA A 5 -2.44 -24.99 21.63
C ALA A 5 -0.93 -25.24 21.65
N ARG A 6 -0.34 -25.38 20.46
CA ARG A 6 1.10 -25.35 20.21
C ARG A 6 1.38 -24.14 19.34
N MET A 7 2.32 -23.30 19.77
CA MET A 7 2.78 -22.16 18.99
C MET A 7 4.16 -22.49 18.46
N GLU A 8 4.31 -22.44 17.15
CA GLU A 8 5.58 -22.55 16.46
C GLU A 8 5.96 -21.19 15.89
N ARG A 9 7.17 -20.74 16.19
CA ARG A 9 7.70 -19.50 15.63
C ARG A 9 8.26 -19.79 14.24
N ALA A 10 7.62 -19.25 13.21
CA ALA A 10 8.13 -19.21 11.85
C ALA A 10 9.07 -18.00 11.65
N HIS A 11 9.66 -17.87 10.47
CA HIS A 11 10.40 -16.68 10.10
C HIS A 11 9.49 -15.45 10.14
N GLY A 12 9.99 -14.39 10.74
CA GLY A 12 9.32 -13.10 10.80
C GLY A 12 10.29 -12.00 10.38
N TYR A 13 9.73 -10.88 9.96
CA TYR A 13 10.47 -9.66 9.63
C TYR A 13 9.75 -8.45 10.23
N ARG A 14 10.46 -7.32 10.28
CA ARG A 14 9.88 -6.09 10.82
C ARG A 14 8.79 -5.54 9.88
N GLY A 15 7.77 -4.93 10.46
CA GLY A 15 6.78 -4.18 9.70
C GLY A 15 7.37 -2.89 9.13
N SER A 16 6.88 -2.47 7.98
CA SER A 16 7.12 -1.16 7.40
C SER A 16 6.00 -0.21 7.79
N ARG A 17 6.30 1.05 8.00
CA ARG A 17 5.31 2.07 8.36
C ARG A 17 5.69 3.43 7.79
N LEU A 18 4.75 4.01 7.04
CA LEU A 18 4.80 5.39 6.60
C LEU A 18 3.95 6.25 7.56
N PRO A 19 4.48 7.32 8.17
CA PRO A 19 3.66 8.26 8.94
C PRO A 19 2.60 8.91 8.06
N MET A 20 1.35 8.94 8.53
CA MET A 20 0.20 9.43 7.75
C MET A 20 0.26 10.94 7.47
N ASP A 21 0.98 11.68 8.30
CA ASP A 21 1.21 13.12 8.20
C ASP A 21 2.49 13.47 7.45
N SER A 22 3.22 12.47 6.94
CA SER A 22 4.42 12.71 6.15
C SER A 22 4.07 13.38 4.80
N PRO A 23 4.99 14.20 4.24
CA PRO A 23 4.79 14.80 2.92
C PRO A 23 4.50 13.76 1.83
N LEU A 24 5.16 12.59 1.88
CA LEU A 24 4.89 11.50 0.95
C LEU A 24 3.47 10.97 1.09
N ALA A 25 2.99 10.70 2.31
CA ALA A 25 1.65 10.17 2.51
C ALA A 25 0.57 11.16 2.04
N THR A 26 0.70 12.43 2.39
CA THR A 26 -0.24 13.48 2.00
C THR A 26 -0.24 13.73 0.50
N GLY A 27 0.93 13.73 -0.13
CA GLY A 27 1.05 13.86 -1.58
C GLY A 27 0.46 12.68 -2.35
N LEU A 28 0.69 11.45 -1.88
CA LEU A 28 0.09 10.26 -2.48
C LEU A 28 -1.43 10.22 -2.34
N LEU A 29 -1.97 10.69 -1.22
CA LEU A 29 -3.42 10.82 -1.04
C LEU A 29 -4.02 11.79 -2.05
N GLU A 30 -3.36 12.91 -2.31
CA GLU A 30 -3.82 13.86 -3.33
C GLU A 30 -3.75 13.26 -4.74
N VAL A 31 -2.69 12.53 -5.08
CA VAL A 31 -2.59 11.80 -6.36
C VAL A 31 -3.75 10.81 -6.49
N CYS A 32 -4.04 10.04 -5.45
CA CYS A 32 -5.15 9.09 -5.47
C CYS A 32 -6.50 9.78 -5.63
N ARG A 33 -6.71 10.94 -4.95
CA ARG A 33 -7.92 11.74 -5.05
C ARG A 33 -8.12 12.29 -6.47
N VAL A 34 -7.06 12.79 -7.10
CA VAL A 34 -7.10 13.27 -8.47
C VAL A 34 -7.42 12.14 -9.44
N ALA A 35 -6.76 10.99 -9.30
CA ALA A 35 -6.96 9.85 -10.18
C ALA A 35 -8.36 9.23 -10.05
N SER A 36 -8.91 9.17 -8.83
CA SER A 36 -10.22 8.57 -8.59
C SER A 36 -11.40 9.53 -8.80
N GLY A 37 -11.16 10.83 -8.69
CA GLY A 37 -12.22 11.85 -8.64
C GLY A 37 -13.12 11.75 -7.39
N GLN A 38 -12.68 11.01 -6.36
CA GLN A 38 -13.46 10.74 -5.16
C GLN A 38 -12.59 10.89 -3.90
N GLU A 39 -13.24 10.95 -2.74
CA GLU A 39 -12.55 10.84 -1.47
C GLU A 39 -11.86 9.48 -1.32
N VAL A 40 -10.64 9.52 -0.81
CA VAL A 40 -9.78 8.34 -0.67
C VAL A 40 -9.67 7.95 0.80
N VAL A 41 -9.89 6.69 1.10
CA VAL A 41 -9.72 6.16 2.45
C VAL A 41 -8.26 5.81 2.67
N ALA A 42 -7.63 6.51 3.62
CA ALA A 42 -6.28 6.23 4.06
C ALA A 42 -6.29 5.34 5.31
N LEU A 43 -5.57 4.23 5.25
CA LEU A 43 -5.46 3.30 6.37
C LEU A 43 -4.04 3.37 6.95
N PRO A 44 -3.89 3.65 8.26
CA PRO A 44 -2.58 3.70 8.90
C PRO A 44 -1.93 2.32 9.05
N THR A 45 -2.71 1.26 8.92
CA THR A 45 -2.23 -0.13 9.03
C THR A 45 -2.97 -1.00 8.01
N PHE A 46 -2.25 -1.97 7.48
CA PHE A 46 -2.78 -2.97 6.59
C PHE A 46 -2.36 -4.36 7.09
N GLY A 47 -3.32 -5.27 7.21
CA GLY A 47 -3.08 -6.66 7.62
C GLY A 47 -2.59 -7.49 6.44
N GLY A 48 -1.29 -7.72 6.37
CA GLY A 48 -0.66 -8.51 5.32
C GLY A 48 0.82 -8.71 5.60
N SER A 49 1.44 -9.66 4.91
CA SER A 49 2.86 -9.97 5.05
C SER A 49 3.56 -9.71 3.73
N ILE A 50 4.14 -8.53 3.60
CA ILE A 50 4.97 -8.12 2.46
C ILE A 50 6.32 -7.63 3.00
N PRO A 51 7.46 -8.07 2.47
CA PRO A 51 8.78 -7.69 2.97
C PRO A 51 9.18 -6.27 2.52
N LEU A 52 8.34 -5.28 2.81
CA LEU A 52 8.57 -3.87 2.41
C LEU A 52 9.83 -3.28 3.04
N TYR A 53 10.21 -3.78 4.21
CA TYR A 53 11.44 -3.37 4.91
C TYR A 53 12.70 -3.50 4.04
N LEU A 54 12.71 -4.40 3.04
CA LEU A 54 13.84 -4.53 2.12
C LEU A 54 14.06 -3.28 1.29
N PHE A 55 12.99 -2.64 0.85
CA PHE A 55 13.08 -1.37 0.11
C PHE A 55 13.59 -0.25 1.02
N GLU A 56 13.11 -0.20 2.26
CA GLU A 56 13.58 0.79 3.24
C GLU A 56 15.06 0.59 3.58
N ASP A 57 15.48 -0.65 3.84
CA ASP A 57 16.85 -0.96 4.24
C ASP A 57 17.87 -0.81 3.11
N ILE A 58 17.49 -1.17 1.87
CA ILE A 58 18.41 -1.15 0.73
C ILE A 58 18.39 0.20 0.02
N LEU A 59 17.21 0.79 -0.17
CA LEU A 59 17.06 2.04 -0.92
C LEU A 59 17.04 3.28 -0.02
N GLY A 60 16.90 3.11 1.30
CA GLY A 60 16.72 4.22 2.24
C GLY A 60 15.44 5.04 1.96
N SER A 61 14.45 4.44 1.31
CA SER A 61 13.24 5.13 0.86
C SER A 61 12.00 4.62 1.59
N PRO A 62 11.11 5.50 2.04
CA PRO A 62 9.83 5.10 2.60
C PRO A 62 8.97 4.39 1.55
N VAL A 63 8.07 3.53 2.00
CA VAL A 63 7.19 2.73 1.13
C VAL A 63 5.73 3.00 1.47
N ALA A 64 4.91 3.17 0.45
CA ALA A 64 3.46 3.24 0.55
C ALA A 64 2.81 2.15 -0.31
N LEU A 65 1.67 1.66 0.13
CA LEU A 65 0.84 0.72 -0.64
C LEU A 65 -0.33 1.47 -1.25
N LEU A 66 -0.49 1.35 -2.56
CA LEU A 66 -1.61 1.88 -3.33
C LEU A 66 -2.39 0.71 -3.94
N PRO A 67 -3.29 0.06 -3.18
CA PRO A 67 -4.02 -1.09 -3.66
C PRO A 67 -5.06 -0.69 -4.71
N ILE A 68 -5.17 -1.48 -5.77
CA ILE A 68 -6.16 -1.30 -6.85
C ILE A 68 -7.19 -2.43 -6.90
N ALA A 69 -6.94 -3.54 -6.20
CA ALA A 69 -7.82 -4.69 -6.21
C ALA A 69 -9.12 -4.42 -5.44
N ASN A 70 -10.19 -5.08 -5.85
CA ASN A 70 -11.45 -5.09 -5.09
C ASN A 70 -11.30 -5.89 -3.80
N HIS A 71 -12.11 -5.55 -2.79
CA HIS A 71 -12.07 -6.18 -1.46
C HIS A 71 -12.47 -7.67 -1.48
N ASP A 72 -13.23 -8.07 -2.49
CA ASP A 72 -13.75 -9.42 -2.71
C ASP A 72 -13.02 -10.15 -3.86
N ASN A 73 -11.75 -9.81 -4.07
CA ASN A 73 -10.95 -10.35 -5.17
C ASN A 73 -10.50 -11.81 -4.99
N ASN A 74 -10.83 -12.43 -3.88
CA ASN A 74 -10.47 -13.80 -3.56
C ASN A 74 -8.95 -14.07 -3.55
N GLN A 75 -8.17 -13.08 -3.12
CA GLN A 75 -6.71 -13.13 -3.13
C GLN A 75 -6.17 -14.40 -2.45
N HIS A 76 -5.22 -15.06 -3.09
CA HIS A 76 -4.61 -16.32 -2.65
C HIS A 76 -5.58 -17.52 -2.62
N ALA A 77 -6.70 -17.45 -3.32
CA ALA A 77 -7.70 -18.51 -3.39
C ALA A 77 -8.09 -18.81 -4.86
N PRO A 78 -8.81 -19.92 -5.12
CA PRO A 78 -9.39 -20.16 -6.45
C PRO A 78 -10.29 -18.99 -6.88
N ASP A 79 -10.34 -18.75 -8.19
CA ASP A 79 -11.15 -17.68 -8.81
C ASP A 79 -10.72 -16.26 -8.38
N GLU A 80 -9.45 -16.06 -8.06
CA GLU A 80 -8.89 -14.74 -7.83
C GLU A 80 -9.18 -13.83 -9.03
N ASN A 81 -9.67 -12.63 -8.74
CA ASN A 81 -10.19 -11.75 -9.77
C ASN A 81 -9.92 -10.26 -9.47
N ILE A 82 -10.00 -9.45 -10.50
CA ILE A 82 -10.03 -7.99 -10.39
C ILE A 82 -11.18 -7.44 -11.23
N ARG A 83 -11.90 -6.47 -10.70
CA ARG A 83 -12.90 -5.74 -11.47
C ARG A 83 -12.23 -4.90 -12.54
N ILE A 84 -12.76 -4.91 -13.75
CA ILE A 84 -12.21 -4.13 -14.87
C ILE A 84 -12.17 -2.64 -14.52
N ALA A 85 -13.15 -2.11 -13.81
CA ALA A 85 -13.15 -0.73 -13.34
C ALA A 85 -11.96 -0.42 -12.42
N ASN A 86 -11.57 -1.37 -11.56
CA ASN A 86 -10.40 -1.23 -10.69
C ASN A 86 -9.09 -1.27 -11.50
N LEU A 87 -9.04 -2.07 -12.56
CA LEU A 87 -7.89 -2.08 -13.46
C LEU A 87 -7.72 -0.73 -14.17
N TRP A 88 -8.80 -0.15 -14.69
CA TRP A 88 -8.78 1.18 -15.29
C TRP A 88 -8.38 2.25 -14.29
N TYR A 89 -8.94 2.22 -13.09
CA TYR A 89 -8.48 3.09 -12.00
C TYR A 89 -6.98 2.95 -11.73
N GLY A 90 -6.46 1.73 -11.71
CA GLY A 90 -5.04 1.49 -11.51
C GLY A 90 -4.17 2.14 -12.60
N ILE A 91 -4.62 2.09 -13.87
CA ILE A 91 -3.93 2.75 -14.98
C ILE A 91 -3.94 4.27 -14.80
N ASP A 92 -5.09 4.85 -14.48
CA ASP A 92 -5.24 6.29 -14.26
C ASP A 92 -4.42 6.75 -13.05
N LEU A 93 -4.40 5.96 -11.97
CA LEU A 93 -3.58 6.23 -10.78
C LEU A 93 -2.09 6.29 -11.12
N TRP A 94 -1.57 5.30 -11.84
CA TRP A 94 -0.16 5.27 -12.23
C TRP A 94 0.18 6.37 -13.24
N ALA A 95 -0.70 6.65 -14.20
CA ALA A 95 -0.53 7.77 -15.12
C ALA A 95 -0.46 9.10 -14.36
N THR A 96 -1.37 9.32 -13.43
CA THR A 96 -1.39 10.53 -12.59
C THR A 96 -0.11 10.63 -11.76
N LEU A 97 0.29 9.55 -11.09
CA LEU A 97 1.50 9.52 -10.27
C LEU A 97 2.76 9.86 -11.07
N LEU A 98 2.92 9.25 -12.25
CA LEU A 98 4.11 9.44 -13.10
C LEU A 98 4.16 10.82 -13.77
N THR A 99 3.04 11.52 -13.88
CA THR A 99 2.95 12.86 -14.47
C THR A 99 2.86 13.97 -13.44
N THR A 100 2.65 13.64 -12.16
CA THR A 100 2.62 14.64 -11.09
C THR A 100 4.03 15.07 -10.72
N ASP A 101 4.22 16.38 -10.56
CA ASP A 101 5.47 16.91 -10.01
C ASP A 101 5.56 16.61 -8.51
N LEU A 102 6.39 15.65 -8.16
CA LEU A 102 6.62 15.21 -6.80
C LEU A 102 7.76 15.99 -6.10
N SER A 103 8.31 17.04 -6.71
CA SER A 103 9.43 17.80 -6.15
C SER A 103 9.09 18.43 -4.79
N ALA A 104 7.85 18.91 -4.62
CA ALA A 104 7.36 19.44 -3.35
C ALA A 104 7.26 18.37 -2.23
N ILE A 105 7.10 17.11 -2.60
CA ILE A 105 7.03 15.98 -1.66
C ILE A 105 8.44 15.58 -1.18
N ARG A 106 9.45 15.75 -2.04
CA ARG A 106 10.85 15.47 -1.72
C ARG A 106 11.53 16.55 -0.86
N ALA A 107 11.03 17.77 -0.90
CA ALA A 107 11.61 18.90 -0.19
C ALA A 107 11.27 18.95 1.32
N GLY A 108 10.57 17.97 1.84
CA GLY A 108 10.16 17.87 3.25
C GLY A 108 10.98 16.92 4.10
N ASP A 109 12.16 16.48 3.64
CA ASP A 109 13.13 15.69 4.40
C ASP A 109 14.13 16.60 5.15
#